data_91e0e461729243234a59ad1e89f991b1
#
_entry.id   91e0e461729243234a59ad1e89f991b1
#
_cell.length_a   1.000
_cell.length_b   1.000
_cell.length_c   1.000
_cell.angle_alpha   90.00
_cell.angle_beta   90.00
_cell.angle_gamma   90.00
#
_symmetry.space_group_name_H-M   'P 1'
#
loop_
_entity.id
_entity.type
_entity.pdbx_description
1 polymer ?
#
loop_
_entity_poly.entity_id
_entity_poly.type
_entity_poly.pdbx_seq_one_letter_code
_entity_poly.pdbx_strand_id
1 'polypeptide(L)'
;MEYQSSLHKKLSKGEFVYTAETTPPDAASQDVLLTKIMPLKGIADAVNVTDGPGAKVHMSSLTAAIILAQNDIEPILQLTIRDRNRLALQGDLVGASALGVHNILCLTGDNPKNGDQPETTAVNDINSLTLVATANMMCKDKKFPSGRIIEPPPKLFIGSAEMPTQGKPNPDKILNKIKTGVDFFQTQYVFDATVLKEYMKVLDHSGILEKTFFIIGLGPFT
;
A
#
# COMPACT_ATOMS: atom_id res chain seq x y z
N MET A 1 14.17 4.16 18.05
CA MET A 1 13.73 4.02 16.65
C MET A 1 12.40 4.77 16.53
N GLU A 2 12.27 5.73 15.62
CA GLU A 2 11.03 6.47 15.41
C GLU A 2 10.14 5.67 14.44
N TYR A 3 8.92 5.36 14.86
CA TYR A 3 7.95 4.64 14.04
C TYR A 3 7.13 5.64 13.22
N GLN A 4 6.87 5.34 11.96
CA GLN A 4 6.08 6.18 11.08
C GLN A 4 4.58 6.09 11.39
N SER A 5 4.13 4.92 11.91
CA SER A 5 2.72 4.63 12.14
C SER A 5 2.52 3.63 13.28
N SER A 6 1.26 3.42 13.72
CA SER A 6 0.92 2.37 14.69
C SER A 6 1.14 0.98 14.12
N LEU A 7 0.81 0.76 12.85
CA LEU A 7 1.06 -0.49 12.14
C LEU A 7 2.55 -0.83 12.13
N HIS A 8 3.41 0.14 11.74
CA HIS A 8 4.86 -0.03 11.74
C HIS A 8 5.37 -0.38 13.14
N LYS A 9 4.85 0.30 14.17
CA LYS A 9 5.24 0.05 15.56
C LYS A 9 4.90 -1.37 16.02
N LYS A 10 3.68 -1.85 15.74
CA LYS A 10 3.26 -3.21 16.10
C LYS A 10 4.08 -4.27 15.39
N LEU A 11 4.24 -4.17 14.06
CA LEU A 11 5.05 -5.08 13.27
C LEU A 11 6.50 -5.14 13.77
N SER A 12 7.11 -3.99 14.07
CA SER A 12 8.49 -3.91 14.59
C SER A 12 8.68 -4.54 15.97
N LYS A 13 7.60 -4.69 16.73
CA LYS A 13 7.61 -5.39 18.02
C LYS A 13 7.31 -6.88 17.89
N GLY A 14 7.08 -7.40 16.67
CA GLY A 14 6.66 -8.77 16.44
C GLY A 14 5.23 -9.06 16.88
N GLU A 15 4.41 -8.03 17.05
CA GLU A 15 2.99 -8.19 17.39
C GLU A 15 2.23 -8.66 16.15
N PHE A 16 1.28 -9.57 16.33
CA PHE A 16 0.37 -9.99 15.26
C PHE A 16 -0.60 -8.84 14.95
N VAL A 17 -0.82 -8.57 13.66
CA VAL A 17 -1.70 -7.49 13.21
C VAL A 17 -2.85 -8.02 12.36
N TYR A 18 -4.02 -7.42 12.52
CA TYR A 18 -5.20 -7.65 11.69
C TYR A 18 -5.45 -6.41 10.84
N THR A 19 -5.42 -6.57 9.52
CA THR A 19 -5.81 -5.50 8.60
C THR A 19 -7.09 -5.87 7.86
N ALA A 20 -7.93 -4.88 7.62
CA ALA A 20 -9.10 -5.03 6.76
C ALA A 20 -8.87 -4.30 5.44
N GLU A 21 -9.76 -4.50 4.47
CA GLU A 21 -9.75 -3.78 3.21
C GLU A 21 -11.10 -3.15 2.94
N THR A 22 -11.10 -1.96 2.37
CA THR A 22 -12.30 -1.27 1.91
C THR A 22 -12.10 -0.71 0.52
N THR A 23 -13.13 -0.83 -0.30
CA THR A 23 -13.26 -0.06 -1.52
C THR A 23 -14.00 1.23 -1.20
N PRO A 24 -13.37 2.39 -1.50
CA PRO A 24 -14.05 3.68 -1.38
C PRO A 24 -15.37 3.70 -2.16
N PRO A 25 -16.40 4.41 -1.69
CA PRO A 25 -17.68 4.45 -2.39
C PRO A 25 -17.59 5.19 -3.72
N ASP A 26 -18.53 4.91 -4.59
CA ASP A 26 -18.82 5.67 -5.82
C ASP A 26 -19.82 6.81 -5.56
N ALA A 27 -19.84 7.33 -4.36
CA ALA A 27 -20.74 8.37 -3.88
C ALA A 27 -19.97 9.58 -3.33
N ALA A 28 -20.50 10.77 -3.55
CA ALA A 28 -19.93 12.02 -3.02
C ALA A 28 -20.37 12.24 -1.54
N SER A 29 -20.11 11.25 -0.69
CA SER A 29 -20.47 11.29 0.73
C SER A 29 -19.45 10.53 1.58
N GLN A 30 -18.88 11.21 2.58
CA GLN A 30 -18.04 10.58 3.58
C GLN A 30 -18.84 9.62 4.49
N ASP A 31 -20.12 9.89 4.72
CA ASP A 31 -20.95 9.08 5.61
C ASP A 31 -21.14 7.66 5.06
N VAL A 32 -21.23 7.53 3.73
CA VAL A 32 -21.27 6.22 3.06
C VAL A 32 -20.00 5.43 3.31
N LEU A 33 -18.84 6.07 3.28
CA LEU A 33 -17.58 5.44 3.62
C LEU A 33 -17.54 5.07 5.11
N LEU A 34 -17.84 6.02 5.99
CA LEU A 34 -17.77 5.83 7.44
C LEU A 34 -18.73 4.75 7.93
N THR A 35 -19.93 4.63 7.37
CA THR A 35 -20.88 3.56 7.71
C THR A 35 -20.27 2.17 7.52
N LYS A 36 -19.42 1.99 6.49
CA LYS A 36 -18.73 0.71 6.25
C LYS A 36 -17.56 0.48 7.20
N ILE A 37 -16.86 1.55 7.58
CA ILE A 37 -15.55 1.45 8.24
C ILE A 37 -15.62 1.57 9.75
N MET A 38 -16.57 2.35 10.28
CA MET A 38 -16.69 2.54 11.74
C MET A 38 -16.83 1.22 12.53
N PRO A 39 -17.49 0.17 12.04
CA PRO A 39 -17.49 -1.12 12.71
C PRO A 39 -16.13 -1.79 12.87
N LEU A 40 -15.12 -1.37 12.07
CA LEU A 40 -13.75 -1.91 12.15
C LEU A 40 -12.87 -1.14 13.13
N LYS A 41 -13.32 0.03 13.61
CA LYS A 41 -12.57 0.85 14.56
C LYS A 41 -12.31 0.10 15.87
N GLY A 42 -11.05 -0.03 16.25
CA GLY A 42 -10.62 -0.77 17.42
C GLY A 42 -10.58 -2.30 17.25
N ILE A 43 -10.98 -2.82 16.08
CA ILE A 43 -10.89 -4.24 15.72
C ILE A 43 -9.73 -4.45 14.76
N ALA A 44 -9.68 -3.71 13.65
CA ALA A 44 -8.56 -3.75 12.72
C ALA A 44 -7.45 -2.79 13.17
N ASP A 45 -6.19 -3.24 13.04
CA ASP A 45 -5.01 -2.41 13.32
C ASP A 45 -4.76 -1.38 12.22
N ALA A 46 -5.16 -1.69 10.99
CA ALA A 46 -5.17 -0.76 9.87
C ALA A 46 -6.20 -1.21 8.82
N VAL A 47 -6.61 -0.26 7.97
CA VAL A 47 -7.56 -0.52 6.87
C VAL A 47 -6.95 -0.14 5.54
N ASN A 48 -6.81 -1.12 4.65
CA ASN A 48 -6.42 -0.88 3.26
C ASN A 48 -7.52 -0.13 2.52
N VAL A 49 -7.14 0.95 1.87
CA VAL A 49 -8.02 1.78 1.04
C VAL A 49 -7.64 1.56 -0.41
N THR A 50 -8.45 0.81 -1.15
CA THR A 50 -8.16 0.44 -2.54
C THR A 50 -8.22 1.65 -3.49
N ASP A 51 -7.41 1.63 -4.55
CA ASP A 51 -7.28 2.72 -5.51
C ASP A 51 -7.83 2.34 -6.88
N GLY A 52 -9.09 2.67 -7.11
CA GLY A 52 -9.81 2.39 -8.36
C GLY A 52 -9.81 0.90 -8.74
N PRO A 53 -10.24 -0.01 -7.83
CA PRO A 53 -10.22 -1.44 -8.11
C PRO A 53 -11.11 -1.79 -9.31
N GLY A 54 -10.66 -2.76 -10.12
CA GLY A 54 -11.33 -3.14 -11.36
C GLY A 54 -11.31 -2.03 -12.43
N ALA A 55 -10.43 -1.03 -12.30
CA ALA A 55 -10.36 0.15 -13.16
C ALA A 55 -11.71 0.90 -13.28
N LYS A 56 -12.41 1.03 -12.16
CA LYS A 56 -13.69 1.76 -12.06
C LYS A 56 -13.54 3.02 -11.22
N VAL A 57 -14.44 3.98 -11.44
CA VAL A 57 -14.45 5.22 -10.67
C VAL A 57 -14.99 4.98 -9.27
N HIS A 58 -14.24 5.42 -8.28
CA HIS A 58 -14.59 5.47 -6.88
C HIS A 58 -14.11 6.80 -6.29
N MET A 59 -14.52 7.11 -5.06
CA MET A 59 -13.88 8.19 -4.31
C MET A 59 -12.36 7.94 -4.30
N SER A 60 -11.55 8.99 -4.48
CA SER A 60 -10.09 8.89 -4.47
C SER A 60 -9.59 8.17 -3.20
N SER A 61 -8.69 7.21 -3.38
CA SER A 61 -8.08 6.48 -2.27
C SER A 61 -7.42 7.40 -1.25
N LEU A 62 -6.76 8.47 -1.72
CA LEU A 62 -6.16 9.49 -0.85
C LEU A 62 -7.23 10.21 -0.01
N THR A 63 -8.32 10.63 -0.63
CA THR A 63 -9.43 11.29 0.09
C THR A 63 -10.02 10.35 1.14
N ALA A 64 -10.30 9.10 0.78
CA ALA A 64 -10.84 8.12 1.72
C ALA A 64 -9.85 7.82 2.86
N ALA A 65 -8.55 7.66 2.58
CA ALA A 65 -7.54 7.45 3.60
C ALA A 65 -7.43 8.62 4.58
N ILE A 66 -7.54 9.85 4.10
CA ILE A 66 -7.57 11.06 4.96
C ILE A 66 -8.81 11.05 5.85
N ILE A 67 -9.98 10.70 5.33
CA ILE A 67 -11.22 10.59 6.12
C ILE A 67 -11.04 9.53 7.23
N LEU A 68 -10.43 8.38 6.93
CA LEU A 68 -10.15 7.35 7.92
C LEU A 68 -9.23 7.90 9.02
N ALA A 69 -8.11 8.52 8.64
CA ALA A 69 -7.14 9.09 9.60
C ALA A 69 -7.78 10.14 10.51
N GLN A 70 -8.65 11.00 9.98
CA GLN A 70 -9.40 12.01 10.75
C GLN A 70 -10.43 11.41 11.72
N ASN A 71 -10.78 10.14 11.53
CA ASN A 71 -11.70 9.39 12.39
C ASN A 71 -10.97 8.36 13.28
N ASP A 72 -9.66 8.54 13.51
CA ASP A 72 -8.81 7.64 14.32
C ASP A 72 -8.81 6.17 13.83
N ILE A 73 -8.90 5.96 12.54
CA ILE A 73 -8.73 4.66 11.89
C ILE A 73 -7.48 4.73 11.05
N GLU A 74 -6.50 3.86 11.33
CA GLU A 74 -5.23 3.87 10.63
C GLU A 74 -5.38 3.36 9.20
N PRO A 75 -5.12 4.17 8.15
CA PRO A 75 -5.22 3.73 6.77
C PRO A 75 -3.91 3.11 6.26
N ILE A 76 -4.04 2.18 5.29
CA ILE A 76 -2.99 1.84 4.33
C ILE A 76 -3.48 2.37 2.98
N LEU A 77 -2.90 3.48 2.53
CA LEU A 77 -3.24 4.10 1.26
C LEU A 77 -2.67 3.31 0.10
N GLN A 78 -3.52 2.71 -0.72
CA GLN A 78 -3.09 2.16 -2.00
C GLN A 78 -2.90 3.29 -3.02
N LEU A 79 -1.76 3.29 -3.71
CA LEU A 79 -1.41 4.26 -4.75
C LEU A 79 -1.03 3.52 -6.02
N THR A 80 -1.87 3.63 -7.05
CA THR A 80 -1.61 3.09 -8.38
C THR A 80 -0.90 4.11 -9.26
N ILE A 81 -0.01 3.62 -10.13
CA ILE A 81 0.66 4.46 -11.14
C ILE A 81 -0.17 4.61 -12.41
N ARG A 82 -1.31 3.94 -12.50
CA ARG A 82 -2.15 3.88 -13.69
C ARG A 82 -2.69 5.24 -14.13
N ASP A 83 -3.21 6.03 -13.17
CA ASP A 83 -4.02 7.21 -13.48
C ASP A 83 -3.28 8.53 -13.23
N ARG A 84 -2.07 8.47 -12.65
CA ARG A 84 -1.32 9.64 -12.18
C ARG A 84 0.12 9.63 -12.69
N ASN A 85 0.58 10.80 -13.15
CA ASN A 85 1.98 10.97 -13.48
C ASN A 85 2.83 11.18 -12.20
N ARG A 86 4.16 11.17 -12.37
CA ARG A 86 5.11 11.31 -11.25
C ARG A 86 4.94 12.58 -10.42
N LEU A 87 4.46 13.69 -11.01
CA LEU A 87 4.23 14.93 -10.27
C LEU A 87 3.02 14.80 -9.34
N ALA A 88 1.92 14.25 -9.84
CA ALA A 88 0.72 14.00 -9.06
C ALA A 88 1.00 13.02 -7.92
N LEU A 89 1.69 11.90 -8.21
CA LEU A 89 2.06 10.90 -7.20
C LEU A 89 2.95 11.50 -6.10
N GLN A 90 3.94 12.35 -6.43
CA GLN A 90 4.76 13.03 -5.43
C GLN A 90 3.92 13.99 -4.58
N GLY A 91 2.99 14.72 -5.20
CA GLY A 91 2.05 15.58 -4.49
C GLY A 91 1.17 14.81 -3.52
N ASP A 92 0.65 13.65 -3.96
CA ASP A 92 -0.15 12.75 -3.13
C ASP A 92 0.63 12.21 -1.93
N LEU A 93 1.90 11.82 -2.10
CA LEU A 93 2.78 11.36 -1.01
C LEU A 93 3.02 12.44 0.04
N VAL A 94 3.24 13.69 -0.38
CA VAL A 94 3.39 14.83 0.53
C VAL A 94 2.08 15.09 1.27
N GLY A 95 0.97 15.16 0.53
CA GLY A 95 -0.37 15.42 1.10
C GLY A 95 -0.82 14.33 2.07
N ALA A 96 -0.59 13.06 1.73
CA ALA A 96 -0.88 11.92 2.60
C ALA A 96 -0.17 12.06 3.95
N SER A 97 1.15 12.24 3.92
CA SER A 97 1.95 12.37 5.14
C SER A 97 1.57 13.60 5.96
N ALA A 98 1.28 14.73 5.31
CA ALA A 98 0.87 15.97 5.99
C ALA A 98 -0.46 15.82 6.74
N LEU A 99 -1.33 14.93 6.30
CA LEU A 99 -2.67 14.70 6.86
C LEU A 99 -2.77 13.39 7.68
N GLY A 100 -1.63 12.84 8.12
CA GLY A 100 -1.60 11.70 9.04
C GLY A 100 -1.75 10.33 8.36
N VAL A 101 -1.67 10.26 7.03
CA VAL A 101 -1.65 8.99 6.29
C VAL A 101 -0.20 8.57 6.07
N HIS A 102 0.27 7.60 6.85
CA HIS A 102 1.68 7.22 6.89
C HIS A 102 1.99 5.85 6.28
N ASN A 103 1.00 4.97 6.13
CA ASN A 103 1.20 3.69 5.45
C ASN A 103 0.75 3.81 4.00
N ILE A 104 1.62 3.44 3.07
CA ILE A 104 1.30 3.45 1.63
C ILE A 104 1.60 2.08 1.03
N LEU A 105 0.81 1.68 0.04
CA LEU A 105 1.03 0.48 -0.77
C LEU A 105 1.14 0.87 -2.24
N CYS A 106 2.36 0.76 -2.79
CA CYS A 106 2.66 1.15 -4.17
C CYS A 106 2.27 0.03 -5.14
N LEU A 107 1.36 0.33 -6.07
CA LEU A 107 0.75 -0.62 -6.99
C LEU A 107 0.83 -0.18 -8.45
N THR A 108 0.70 -1.14 -9.36
CA THR A 108 0.54 -0.84 -10.79
C THR A 108 -0.87 -0.36 -11.12
N GLY A 109 -1.88 -0.99 -10.53
CA GLY A 109 -3.29 -0.81 -10.86
C GLY A 109 -3.78 -1.75 -11.96
N ASP A 110 -5.10 -1.91 -12.03
CA ASP A 110 -5.77 -2.77 -13.02
C ASP A 110 -5.75 -2.14 -14.41
N ASN A 111 -5.80 -2.97 -15.45
CA ASN A 111 -5.83 -2.48 -16.83
C ASN A 111 -7.17 -1.78 -17.12
N PRO A 112 -7.19 -0.51 -17.58
CA PRO A 112 -8.41 0.21 -17.90
C PRO A 112 -9.34 -0.50 -18.89
N LYS A 113 -8.78 -1.28 -19.80
CA LYS A 113 -9.55 -2.08 -20.78
C LYS A 113 -10.50 -3.09 -20.13
N ASN A 114 -10.27 -3.44 -18.88
CA ASN A 114 -11.11 -4.37 -18.09
C ASN A 114 -12.14 -3.63 -17.23
N GLY A 115 -12.10 -2.30 -17.22
CA GLY A 115 -13.01 -1.45 -16.44
C GLY A 115 -14.28 -1.08 -17.18
N ASP A 116 -15.00 -0.11 -16.62
CA ASP A 116 -16.24 0.42 -17.19
C ASP A 116 -16.03 1.55 -18.22
N GLN A 117 -14.79 2.04 -18.37
CA GLN A 117 -14.38 3.05 -19.35
C GLN A 117 -13.12 2.57 -20.11
N PRO A 118 -13.26 1.57 -20.99
CA PRO A 118 -12.12 0.89 -21.62
C PRO A 118 -11.31 1.79 -22.58
N GLU A 119 -11.85 2.94 -22.99
CA GLU A 119 -11.17 3.97 -23.79
C GLU A 119 -10.18 4.79 -22.98
N THR A 120 -10.21 4.70 -21.64
CA THR A 120 -9.33 5.47 -20.76
C THR A 120 -7.86 5.15 -21.06
N THR A 121 -7.06 6.19 -21.25
CA THR A 121 -5.61 6.07 -21.45
C THR A 121 -4.90 5.99 -20.11
N ALA A 122 -4.22 4.87 -19.87
CA ALA A 122 -3.34 4.73 -18.71
C ALA A 122 -2.12 5.65 -18.84
N VAL A 123 -1.79 6.37 -17.78
CA VAL A 123 -0.64 7.30 -17.74
C VAL A 123 0.69 6.54 -17.72
N ASN A 124 0.87 5.64 -16.76
CA ASN A 124 2.06 4.79 -16.61
C ASN A 124 3.39 5.52 -16.85
N ASP A 125 3.52 6.75 -16.34
CA ASP A 125 4.74 7.57 -16.45
C ASP A 125 5.94 6.93 -15.73
N ILE A 126 5.66 6.21 -14.65
CA ILE A 126 6.63 5.43 -13.88
C ILE A 126 6.05 4.04 -13.60
N ASN A 127 6.87 3.10 -13.14
CA ASN A 127 6.38 1.82 -12.61
C ASN A 127 6.26 1.84 -11.08
N SER A 128 5.61 0.83 -10.49
CA SER A 128 5.40 0.75 -9.05
C SER A 128 6.70 0.70 -8.24
N LEU A 129 7.77 0.09 -8.76
CA LEU A 129 9.06 0.07 -8.09
C LEU A 129 9.74 1.45 -8.11
N THR A 130 9.58 2.20 -9.19
CA THR A 130 10.02 3.61 -9.26
C THR A 130 9.25 4.48 -8.28
N LEU A 131 7.95 4.21 -8.06
CA LEU A 131 7.16 4.90 -7.03
C LEU A 131 7.71 4.61 -5.63
N VAL A 132 8.04 3.35 -5.31
CA VAL A 132 8.73 2.98 -4.07
C VAL A 132 10.04 3.76 -3.90
N ALA A 133 10.91 3.76 -4.93
CA ALA A 133 12.18 4.48 -4.91
C ALA A 133 11.98 5.98 -4.66
N THR A 134 10.97 6.56 -5.30
CA THR A 134 10.61 7.99 -5.13
C THR A 134 10.18 8.27 -3.70
N ALA A 135 9.25 7.48 -3.14
CA ALA A 135 8.78 7.64 -1.78
C ALA A 135 9.94 7.49 -0.77
N ASN A 136 10.80 6.47 -0.95
CA ASN A 136 11.96 6.24 -0.10
C ASN A 136 12.96 7.41 -0.15
N MET A 137 13.26 7.95 -1.35
CA MET A 137 14.11 9.13 -1.53
C MET A 137 13.52 10.36 -0.81
N MET A 138 12.21 10.60 -0.98
CA MET A 138 11.54 11.73 -0.34
C MET A 138 11.61 11.64 1.18
N CYS A 139 11.50 10.44 1.76
CA CYS A 139 11.59 10.22 3.19
C CYS A 139 13.03 10.30 3.71
N LYS A 140 13.97 9.57 3.11
CA LYS A 140 15.34 9.40 3.61
C LYS A 140 16.28 10.51 3.19
N ASP A 141 16.26 10.86 1.90
CA ASP A 141 17.16 11.89 1.36
C ASP A 141 16.57 13.30 1.49
N LYS A 142 15.28 13.38 1.89
CA LYS A 142 14.53 14.64 2.05
C LYS A 142 14.52 15.48 0.77
N LYS A 143 14.43 14.81 -0.37
CA LYS A 143 14.47 15.43 -1.70
C LYS A 143 13.45 14.82 -2.64
N PHE A 144 12.92 15.65 -3.52
CA PHE A 144 12.23 15.19 -4.71
C PHE A 144 13.23 14.60 -5.73
N PRO A 145 12.78 13.76 -6.68
CA PRO A 145 13.63 13.30 -7.79
C PRO A 145 14.29 14.43 -8.60
N SER A 146 13.72 15.64 -8.57
CA SER A 146 14.32 16.84 -9.18
C SER A 146 15.53 17.40 -8.41
N GLY A 147 15.85 16.87 -7.23
CA GLY A 147 16.88 17.39 -6.33
C GLY A 147 16.40 18.50 -5.38
N ARG A 148 15.18 19.03 -5.56
CA ARG A 148 14.60 20.04 -4.66
C ARG A 148 14.38 19.45 -3.27
N ILE A 149 14.78 20.20 -2.22
CA ILE A 149 14.66 19.79 -0.81
C ILE A 149 13.19 19.82 -0.38
N ILE A 150 12.83 18.89 0.51
CA ILE A 150 11.51 18.80 1.18
C ILE A 150 11.75 19.01 2.67
N GLU A 151 11.12 20.04 3.23
CA GLU A 151 11.21 20.30 4.66
C GLU A 151 9.87 20.78 5.23
N PRO A 152 9.27 20.06 6.20
CA PRO A 152 9.70 18.75 6.68
C PRO A 152 9.47 17.62 5.65
N PRO A 153 10.29 16.55 5.66
CA PRO A 153 10.11 15.42 4.75
C PRO A 153 8.90 14.58 5.14
N PRO A 154 8.28 13.85 4.20
CA PRO A 154 7.21 12.92 4.51
C PRO A 154 7.72 11.77 5.40
N LYS A 155 6.84 11.25 6.24
CA LYS A 155 7.08 10.07 7.08
C LYS A 155 6.18 8.96 6.57
N LEU A 156 6.76 7.98 5.86
CA LEU A 156 6.00 6.93 5.21
C LEU A 156 6.58 5.54 5.54
N PHE A 157 5.70 4.60 5.78
CA PHE A 157 5.95 3.16 5.85
C PHE A 157 5.51 2.56 4.52
N ILE A 158 6.47 2.09 3.72
CA ILE A 158 6.31 1.88 2.29
C ILE A 158 6.09 0.40 1.99
N GLY A 159 4.93 0.08 1.45
CA GLY A 159 4.54 -1.27 1.03
C GLY A 159 4.63 -1.51 -0.47
N SER A 160 4.75 -2.77 -0.83
CA SER A 160 4.63 -3.29 -2.20
C SER A 160 3.81 -4.57 -2.22
N ALA A 161 3.10 -4.82 -3.32
CA ALA A 161 2.37 -6.08 -3.47
C ALA A 161 3.31 -7.24 -3.79
N GLU A 162 2.91 -8.44 -3.34
CA GLU A 162 3.54 -9.71 -3.68
C GLU A 162 2.47 -10.78 -3.92
N MET A 163 2.80 -11.79 -4.71
CA MET A 163 1.86 -12.86 -5.06
C MET A 163 2.49 -14.21 -4.75
N PRO A 164 2.13 -14.86 -3.63
CA PRO A 164 2.45 -16.24 -3.38
C PRO A 164 1.67 -17.13 -4.36
N THR A 165 2.29 -17.53 -5.43
CA THR A 165 1.71 -18.45 -6.43
C THR A 165 2.31 -19.84 -6.29
N GLN A 166 1.77 -20.82 -7.02
CA GLN A 166 2.29 -22.19 -7.12
C GLN A 166 3.68 -22.27 -7.78
N GLY A 167 4.50 -21.28 -7.60
CA GLY A 167 5.88 -21.23 -8.02
C GLY A 167 6.78 -20.97 -6.82
N LYS A 168 8.06 -21.31 -6.94
CA LYS A 168 9.01 -20.88 -5.94
C LYS A 168 9.13 -19.36 -5.98
N PRO A 169 9.10 -18.67 -4.82
CA PRO A 169 9.37 -17.24 -4.79
C PRO A 169 10.75 -16.97 -5.41
N ASN A 170 10.90 -15.77 -5.97
CA ASN A 170 12.21 -15.30 -6.41
C ASN A 170 12.81 -14.38 -5.33
N PRO A 171 13.69 -14.90 -4.44
CA PRO A 171 14.26 -14.11 -3.36
C PRO A 171 15.02 -12.88 -3.85
N ASP A 172 15.70 -12.97 -5.00
CA ASP A 172 16.48 -11.84 -5.53
C ASP A 172 15.56 -10.67 -5.95
N LYS A 173 14.40 -10.99 -6.52
CA LYS A 173 13.39 -9.97 -6.86
C LYS A 173 12.86 -9.27 -5.61
N ILE A 174 12.59 -10.03 -4.54
CA ILE A 174 12.11 -9.49 -3.26
C ILE A 174 13.21 -8.66 -2.60
N LEU A 175 14.45 -9.17 -2.54
CA LEU A 175 15.60 -8.43 -2.02
C LEU A 175 15.86 -7.14 -2.79
N ASN A 176 15.66 -7.12 -4.11
CA ASN A 176 15.78 -5.90 -4.89
C ASN A 176 14.69 -4.87 -4.51
N LYS A 177 13.45 -5.31 -4.31
CA LYS A 177 12.38 -4.43 -3.81
C LYS A 177 12.73 -3.85 -2.42
N ILE A 178 13.24 -4.68 -1.50
CA ILE A 178 13.68 -4.23 -0.16
C ILE A 178 14.80 -3.18 -0.28
N LYS A 179 15.82 -3.45 -1.11
CA LYS A 179 16.92 -2.49 -1.37
C LYS A 179 16.41 -1.16 -1.96
N THR A 180 15.32 -1.20 -2.71
CA THR A 180 14.69 0.00 -3.27
C THR A 180 13.95 0.81 -2.22
N GLY A 181 13.60 0.22 -1.07
CA GLY A 181 12.98 0.91 0.07
C GLY A 181 11.61 0.37 0.46
N VAL A 182 11.29 -0.89 0.09
CA VAL A 182 10.08 -1.55 0.59
C VAL A 182 10.30 -1.95 2.05
N ASP A 183 9.41 -1.49 2.92
CA ASP A 183 9.39 -1.82 4.35
C ASP A 183 8.51 -3.04 4.64
N PHE A 184 7.40 -3.21 3.90
CA PHE A 184 6.51 -4.37 4.05
C PHE A 184 5.93 -4.84 2.72
N PHE A 185 5.51 -6.08 2.69
CA PHE A 185 4.77 -6.66 1.57
C PHE A 185 3.34 -7.00 2.00
N GLN A 186 2.39 -6.71 1.11
CA GLN A 186 1.03 -7.23 1.22
C GLN A 186 0.82 -8.24 0.10
N THR A 187 0.38 -9.45 0.45
CA THR A 187 0.14 -10.47 -0.56
C THR A 187 -1.24 -10.31 -1.20
N GLN A 188 -1.37 -10.82 -2.41
CA GLN A 188 -2.69 -11.16 -2.95
C GLN A 188 -3.34 -12.25 -2.08
N TYR A 189 -4.64 -12.49 -2.28
CA TYR A 189 -5.36 -13.51 -1.55
C TYR A 189 -4.70 -14.88 -1.68
N VAL A 190 -4.50 -15.53 -0.56
CA VAL A 190 -3.94 -16.88 -0.47
C VAL A 190 -5.04 -17.83 -0.04
N PHE A 191 -5.38 -18.77 -0.92
CA PHE A 191 -6.42 -19.76 -0.69
C PHE A 191 -5.85 -21.14 -0.34
N ASP A 192 -4.55 -21.37 -0.54
CA ASP A 192 -3.85 -22.63 -0.23
C ASP A 192 -2.75 -22.40 0.80
N ALA A 193 -3.00 -22.89 2.00
CA ALA A 193 -2.05 -22.79 3.11
C ALA A 193 -0.73 -23.56 2.85
N THR A 194 -0.75 -24.59 2.00
CA THR A 194 0.45 -25.34 1.64
C THR A 194 1.37 -24.49 0.77
N VAL A 195 0.81 -23.83 -0.23
CA VAL A 195 1.53 -22.88 -1.08
C VAL A 195 2.15 -21.76 -0.26
N LEU A 196 1.38 -21.19 0.68
CA LEU A 196 1.89 -20.16 1.57
C LEU A 196 3.05 -20.66 2.45
N LYS A 197 2.91 -21.85 3.05
CA LYS A 197 3.97 -22.43 3.89
C LYS A 197 5.27 -22.61 3.13
N GLU A 198 5.20 -23.17 1.93
CA GLU A 198 6.40 -23.37 1.09
C GLU A 198 7.00 -22.02 0.65
N TYR A 199 6.15 -21.05 0.28
CA TYR A 199 6.58 -19.71 -0.04
C TYR A 199 7.34 -19.08 1.14
N MET A 200 6.75 -19.08 2.34
CA MET A 200 7.36 -18.50 3.54
C MET A 200 8.65 -19.20 3.94
N LYS A 201 8.75 -20.54 3.80
CA LYS A 201 10.00 -21.28 4.04
C LYS A 201 11.15 -20.80 3.16
N VAL A 202 10.89 -20.54 1.87
CA VAL A 202 11.95 -20.05 0.96
C VAL A 202 12.40 -18.65 1.37
N LEU A 203 11.48 -17.79 1.79
CA LEU A 203 11.81 -16.44 2.27
C LEU A 203 12.64 -16.48 3.56
N ASP A 204 12.28 -17.37 4.49
CA ASP A 204 12.98 -17.58 5.75
C ASP A 204 14.43 -18.05 5.49
N HIS A 205 14.61 -19.13 4.72
CA HIS A 205 15.94 -19.63 4.33
C HIS A 205 16.81 -18.58 3.60
N SER A 206 16.18 -17.61 2.97
CA SER A 206 16.89 -16.51 2.28
C SER A 206 17.15 -15.31 3.20
N GLY A 207 16.79 -15.37 4.47
CA GLY A 207 16.93 -14.28 5.45
C GLY A 207 16.12 -13.04 5.10
N ILE A 208 15.02 -13.20 4.36
CA ILE A 208 14.15 -12.09 3.93
C ILE A 208 13.22 -11.69 5.06
N LEU A 209 12.72 -12.66 5.86
CA LEU A 209 11.78 -12.39 6.94
C LEU A 209 12.38 -11.55 8.07
N GLU A 210 13.72 -11.50 8.18
CA GLU A 210 14.42 -10.62 9.12
C GLU A 210 14.54 -9.16 8.63
N LYS A 211 14.21 -8.90 7.36
CA LYS A 211 14.46 -7.60 6.70
C LYS A 211 13.18 -6.81 6.39
N THR A 212 12.03 -7.47 6.41
CA THR A 212 10.77 -6.89 5.98
C THR A 212 9.59 -7.65 6.58
N PHE A 213 8.42 -7.03 6.57
CA PHE A 213 7.19 -7.62 7.09
C PHE A 213 6.31 -8.13 5.96
N PHE A 214 5.50 -9.16 6.25
CA PHE A 214 4.50 -9.70 5.32
C PHE A 214 3.11 -9.64 5.94
N ILE A 215 2.19 -8.96 5.26
CA ILE A 215 0.76 -8.96 5.56
C ILE A 215 0.11 -9.91 4.56
N ILE A 216 -0.45 -11.00 5.06
CA ILE A 216 -1.02 -12.06 4.23
C ILE A 216 -2.48 -11.74 3.92
N GLY A 217 -2.79 -11.64 2.63
CA GLY A 217 -4.16 -11.43 2.16
C GLY A 217 -5.00 -12.71 2.27
N LEU A 218 -6.12 -12.60 2.96
CA LEU A 218 -7.13 -13.65 3.06
C LEU A 218 -8.46 -13.11 2.54
N GLY A 219 -9.19 -13.91 1.78
CA GLY A 219 -10.50 -13.54 1.27
C GLY A 219 -11.54 -14.63 1.59
N PRO A 220 -12.80 -14.26 1.81
CA PRO A 220 -13.85 -15.25 1.93
C PRO A 220 -14.06 -16.00 0.61
N PHE A 221 -14.38 -17.28 0.70
CA PHE A 221 -14.95 -18.01 -0.43
C PHE A 221 -16.41 -17.57 -0.59
N THR A 222 -16.75 -16.99 -1.72
CA THR A 222 -18.13 -16.59 -2.08
C THR A 222 -18.66 -17.47 -3.19
#